data_264aa5ad5a1183018462515b578b927c
#
_entry.id   264aa5ad5a1183018462515b578b927c
#
_cell.length_a   1.000
_cell.length_b   1.000
_cell.length_c   1.000
_cell.angle_alpha   90.00
_cell.angle_beta   90.00
_cell.angle_gamma   90.00
#
_symmetry.space_group_name_H-M   'P 1'
#
loop_
_entity.id
_entity.type
_entity.pdbx_description
1 polymer ?
#
loop_
_entity_poly.entity_id
_entity_poly.type
_entity_poly.pdbx_seq_one_letter_code
_entity_poly.pdbx_strand_id
1 'polypeptide(L)'
;MYQGKSIQIKALDEGLVEVCFNREGEAINKLCERTMREFGEVTSLLREQATAGAVRGVLVTSAKDVFIVGADITGFPAKFRDSAEKITADAWASNQFAFGFEDLPVPSVVAINGYALGGGLEVTLTASHRVMSTAALVGVPEVKLGLFPGLGGTVRLARVAGPQAAIAWVAGGQ
;
A
#
# COMPACT_ATOMS: atom_id res chain seq x y z
N MET A 1 15.66 3.63 -13.91
CA MET A 1 14.43 3.86 -13.12
C MET A 1 13.39 2.84 -13.54
N TYR A 2 12.43 2.51 -12.67
CA TYR A 2 11.42 1.48 -12.91
C TYR A 2 10.22 2.03 -13.68
N GLN A 3 9.71 1.29 -14.67
CA GLN A 3 8.54 1.65 -15.47
C GLN A 3 7.63 0.42 -15.59
N GLY A 4 6.82 0.21 -14.55
CA GLY A 4 5.80 -0.82 -14.54
C GLY A 4 4.47 -0.32 -15.13
N LYS A 5 3.51 -1.24 -15.25
CA LYS A 5 2.14 -0.93 -15.71
C LYS A 5 1.21 -0.45 -14.59
N SER A 6 1.61 -0.60 -13.35
CA SER A 6 0.87 -0.14 -12.17
C SER A 6 1.65 0.87 -11.36
N ILE A 7 2.99 0.78 -11.36
CA ILE A 7 3.86 1.63 -10.56
C ILE A 7 5.03 2.12 -11.41
N GLN A 8 5.38 3.39 -11.26
CA GLN A 8 6.54 4.01 -11.89
C GLN A 8 7.43 4.65 -10.82
N ILE A 9 8.75 4.63 -11.04
CA ILE A 9 9.72 5.40 -10.23
C ILE A 9 10.32 6.49 -11.09
N LYS A 10 10.29 7.72 -10.56
CA LYS A 10 10.91 8.90 -11.14
C LYS A 10 11.94 9.47 -10.15
N ALA A 11 13.12 9.83 -10.64
CA ALA A 11 14.07 10.58 -9.82
C ALA A 11 13.54 12.00 -9.61
N LEU A 12 13.72 12.48 -8.41
CA LEU A 12 13.62 13.86 -8.01
C LEU A 12 15.02 14.37 -7.65
N ASP A 13 15.10 15.64 -7.26
CA ASP A 13 16.37 16.23 -6.86
C ASP A 13 16.90 15.66 -5.52
N GLU A 14 18.16 15.83 -5.24
CA GLU A 14 18.81 15.52 -3.96
C GLU A 14 18.73 14.05 -3.51
N GLY A 15 18.65 13.11 -4.43
CA GLY A 15 18.54 11.68 -4.11
C GLY A 15 17.16 11.25 -3.63
N LEU A 16 16.15 12.09 -3.83
CA LEU A 16 14.75 11.71 -3.61
C LEU A 16 14.20 10.97 -4.84
N VAL A 17 13.25 10.09 -4.62
CA VAL A 17 12.51 9.40 -5.68
C VAL A 17 11.03 9.45 -5.44
N GLU A 18 10.27 9.59 -6.52
CA GLU A 18 8.82 9.43 -6.53
C GLU A 18 8.46 8.00 -6.95
N VAL A 19 7.64 7.33 -6.14
CA VAL A 19 6.96 6.07 -6.45
C VAL A 19 5.51 6.40 -6.74
N CYS A 20 5.14 6.42 -8.00
CA CYS A 20 3.82 6.82 -8.45
C CYS A 20 2.95 5.59 -8.79
N PHE A 21 1.83 5.42 -8.10
CA PHE A 21 0.81 4.46 -8.50
C PHE A 21 0.01 5.02 -9.67
N ASN A 22 0.07 4.34 -10.81
CA ASN A 22 -0.59 4.76 -12.05
C ASN A 22 -0.94 3.55 -12.91
N ARG A 23 -2.01 2.84 -12.57
CA ARG A 23 -2.44 1.66 -13.33
C ARG A 23 -2.81 2.02 -14.77
N GLU A 24 -2.06 1.44 -15.71
CA GLU A 24 -2.29 1.65 -17.14
C GLU A 24 -3.66 1.12 -17.55
N GLY A 25 -4.43 1.95 -18.31
CA GLY A 25 -5.75 1.61 -18.83
C GLY A 25 -6.87 1.57 -17.78
N GLU A 26 -6.61 1.95 -16.53
CA GLU A 26 -7.59 1.93 -15.45
C GLU A 26 -7.84 3.34 -14.90
N ALA A 27 -9.08 3.63 -14.54
CA ALA A 27 -9.44 4.91 -13.94
C ALA A 27 -8.95 5.04 -12.48
N ILE A 28 -8.74 3.91 -11.79
CA ILE A 28 -8.40 3.86 -10.37
C ILE A 28 -7.20 2.96 -10.12
N ASN A 29 -6.49 3.22 -9.01
CA ASN A 29 -5.50 2.30 -8.47
C ASN A 29 -6.16 1.30 -7.52
N LYS A 30 -5.85 0.02 -7.69
CA LYS A 30 -6.24 -1.08 -6.80
C LYS A 30 -5.10 -2.08 -6.65
N LEU A 31 -5.09 -2.82 -5.55
CA LEU A 31 -4.11 -3.86 -5.29
C LEU A 31 -4.58 -5.17 -5.93
N CYS A 32 -4.08 -5.46 -7.11
CA CYS A 32 -4.20 -6.76 -7.76
C CYS A 32 -2.84 -7.46 -7.76
N GLU A 33 -2.77 -8.70 -8.22
CA GLU A 33 -1.53 -9.47 -8.28
C GLU A 33 -0.40 -8.71 -8.99
N ARG A 34 -0.68 -8.08 -10.15
CA ARG A 34 0.29 -7.26 -10.88
C ARG A 34 0.80 -6.10 -10.01
N THR A 35 -0.10 -5.35 -9.38
CA THR A 35 0.29 -4.20 -8.54
C THR A 35 1.14 -4.64 -7.36
N MET A 36 0.78 -5.76 -6.71
CA MET A 36 1.53 -6.28 -5.58
C MET A 36 2.91 -6.79 -5.99
N ARG A 37 3.03 -7.48 -7.13
CA ARG A 37 4.32 -7.89 -7.67
C ARG A 37 5.21 -6.69 -7.98
N GLU A 38 4.69 -5.68 -8.71
CA GLU A 38 5.43 -4.46 -9.03
C GLU A 38 5.83 -3.69 -7.76
N PHE A 39 4.99 -3.68 -6.73
CA PHE A 39 5.32 -3.08 -5.43
C PHE A 39 6.51 -3.80 -4.75
N GLY A 40 6.57 -5.12 -4.82
CA GLY A 40 7.70 -5.91 -4.34
C GLY A 40 8.99 -5.63 -5.12
N GLU A 41 8.92 -5.57 -6.45
CA GLU A 41 10.05 -5.25 -7.34
C GLU A 41 10.60 -3.84 -7.04
N VAL A 42 9.70 -2.86 -6.94
CA VAL A 42 10.03 -1.47 -6.59
C VAL A 42 10.69 -1.40 -5.20
N THR A 43 10.12 -2.08 -4.21
CA THR A 43 10.66 -2.10 -2.84
C THR A 43 12.07 -2.67 -2.80
N SER A 44 12.32 -3.76 -3.54
CA SER A 44 13.66 -4.38 -3.63
C SER A 44 14.68 -3.44 -4.27
N LEU A 45 14.31 -2.79 -5.37
CA LEU A 45 15.14 -1.80 -6.05
C LEU A 45 15.45 -0.59 -5.15
N LEU A 46 14.44 -0.08 -4.44
CA LEU A 46 14.62 1.05 -3.50
C LEU A 46 15.56 0.68 -2.37
N ARG A 47 15.44 -0.53 -1.81
CA ARG A 47 16.34 -1.01 -0.76
C ARG A 47 17.79 -1.08 -1.23
N GLU A 48 18.03 -1.63 -2.43
CA GLU A 48 19.36 -1.68 -3.03
C GLU A 48 19.96 -0.28 -3.20
N GLN A 49 19.20 0.63 -3.82
CA GLN A 49 19.67 2.00 -4.08
C GLN A 49 19.84 2.82 -2.80
N ALA A 50 18.98 2.63 -1.80
CA ALA A 50 19.10 3.29 -0.50
C ALA A 50 20.34 2.78 0.26
N THR A 51 20.61 1.47 0.23
CA THR A 51 21.81 0.89 0.84
C THR A 51 23.08 1.39 0.17
N ALA A 52 23.06 1.60 -1.15
CA ALA A 52 24.17 2.19 -1.91
C ALA A 52 24.30 3.73 -1.73
N GLY A 53 23.40 4.38 -0.99
CA GLY A 53 23.38 5.83 -0.77
C GLY A 53 22.88 6.65 -1.96
N ALA A 54 22.37 6.01 -3.02
CA ALA A 54 21.85 6.69 -4.21
C ALA A 54 20.44 7.24 -3.98
N VAL A 55 19.62 6.58 -3.14
CA VAL A 55 18.31 7.06 -2.70
C VAL A 55 18.39 7.46 -1.25
N ARG A 56 17.88 8.66 -0.92
CA ARG A 56 17.87 9.26 0.42
C ARG A 56 16.48 9.42 1.01
N GLY A 57 15.44 9.30 0.19
CA GLY A 57 14.05 9.39 0.63
C GLY A 57 13.08 9.03 -0.48
N VAL A 58 11.89 8.61 -0.10
CA VAL A 58 10.85 8.11 -1.01
C VAL A 58 9.58 8.92 -0.82
N LEU A 59 9.05 9.47 -1.92
CA LEU A 59 7.71 10.06 -2.00
C LEU A 59 6.78 9.09 -2.72
N VAL A 60 5.68 8.70 -2.09
CA VAL A 60 4.65 7.84 -2.70
C VAL A 60 3.45 8.67 -3.10
N THR A 61 3.05 8.58 -4.37
CA THR A 61 1.96 9.36 -4.95
C THR A 61 0.99 8.49 -5.75
N SER A 62 -0.10 9.08 -6.19
CA SER A 62 -1.03 8.52 -7.18
C SER A 62 -1.23 9.50 -8.32
N ALA A 63 -1.18 9.02 -9.56
CA ALA A 63 -1.54 9.79 -10.75
C ALA A 63 -3.04 9.77 -11.05
N LYS A 64 -3.87 9.17 -10.20
CA LYS A 64 -5.33 9.10 -10.32
C LYS A 64 -5.99 10.07 -9.35
N ASP A 65 -7.27 10.37 -9.56
CA ASP A 65 -8.07 11.20 -8.65
C ASP A 65 -8.26 10.56 -7.25
N VAL A 66 -8.09 9.24 -7.18
CA VAL A 66 -8.04 8.46 -5.94
C VAL A 66 -6.62 7.99 -5.64
N PHE A 67 -6.30 7.73 -4.36
CA PHE A 67 -4.99 7.15 -4.03
C PHE A 67 -4.96 5.66 -4.40
N ILE A 68 -5.51 4.78 -3.56
CA ILE A 68 -5.68 3.33 -3.82
C ILE A 68 -6.98 2.89 -3.14
N VAL A 69 -7.93 2.37 -3.91
CA VAL A 69 -9.28 2.02 -3.39
C VAL A 69 -9.36 0.65 -2.71
N GLY A 70 -8.24 -0.01 -2.46
CA GLY A 70 -8.18 -1.31 -1.80
C GLY A 70 -7.77 -2.45 -2.73
N ALA A 71 -8.03 -3.67 -2.28
CA ALA A 71 -7.75 -4.88 -3.04
C ALA A 71 -8.72 -5.06 -4.23
N ASP A 72 -8.27 -5.73 -5.27
CA ASP A 72 -9.14 -6.20 -6.34
C ASP A 72 -9.96 -7.40 -5.85
N ILE A 73 -11.16 -7.13 -5.35
CA ILE A 73 -12.05 -8.15 -4.80
C ILE A 73 -12.67 -9.08 -5.84
N THR A 74 -12.55 -8.78 -7.13
CA THR A 74 -13.15 -9.62 -8.20
C THR A 74 -12.57 -11.02 -8.24
N GLY A 75 -11.32 -11.20 -7.80
CA GLY A 75 -10.65 -12.49 -7.68
C GLY A 75 -10.93 -13.26 -6.39
N PHE A 76 -11.55 -12.66 -5.38
CA PHE A 76 -11.74 -13.27 -4.05
C PHE A 76 -12.60 -14.54 -4.05
N PRO A 77 -13.71 -14.63 -4.81
CA PRO A 77 -14.49 -15.87 -4.85
C PRO A 77 -13.70 -17.10 -5.32
N ALA A 78 -12.72 -16.90 -6.21
CA ALA A 78 -11.83 -17.98 -6.62
C ALA A 78 -10.81 -18.32 -5.53
N LYS A 79 -10.18 -17.30 -4.92
CA LYS A 79 -9.20 -17.47 -3.84
C LYS A 79 -9.78 -18.15 -2.61
N PHE A 80 -11.03 -17.90 -2.26
CA PHE A 80 -11.69 -18.55 -1.11
C PHE A 80 -11.96 -20.04 -1.31
N ARG A 81 -11.75 -20.59 -2.51
CA ARG A 81 -11.79 -22.01 -2.81
C ARG A 81 -10.43 -22.70 -2.70
N ASP A 82 -9.36 -21.93 -2.56
CA ASP A 82 -8.02 -22.46 -2.36
C ASP A 82 -7.90 -23.12 -0.96
N SER A 83 -6.88 -23.96 -0.79
CA SER A 83 -6.62 -24.57 0.51
C SER A 83 -6.15 -23.52 1.53
N ALA A 84 -6.34 -23.81 2.82
CA ALA A 84 -5.92 -22.92 3.91
C ALA A 84 -4.40 -22.63 3.84
N GLU A 85 -3.61 -23.62 3.46
CA GLU A 85 -2.16 -23.50 3.30
C GLU A 85 -1.82 -22.49 2.21
N LYS A 86 -2.52 -22.56 1.05
CA LYS A 86 -2.30 -21.64 -0.06
C LYS A 86 -2.74 -20.22 0.30
N ILE A 87 -3.90 -20.06 0.92
CA ILE A 87 -4.39 -18.75 1.39
C ILE A 87 -3.39 -18.14 2.38
N THR A 88 -2.87 -18.95 3.31
CA THR A 88 -1.86 -18.52 4.29
C THR A 88 -0.57 -18.07 3.60
N ALA A 89 -0.07 -18.87 2.64
CA ALA A 89 1.14 -18.53 1.90
C ALA A 89 0.99 -17.24 1.09
N ASP A 90 -0.14 -17.04 0.41
CA ASP A 90 -0.44 -15.85 -0.38
C ASP A 90 -0.56 -14.60 0.52
N ALA A 91 -1.22 -14.73 1.68
CA ALA A 91 -1.32 -13.66 2.67
C ALA A 91 0.05 -13.30 3.25
N TRP A 92 0.87 -14.30 3.58
CA TRP A 92 2.24 -14.10 4.06
C TRP A 92 3.09 -13.37 3.02
N ALA A 93 3.09 -13.83 1.76
CA ALA A 93 3.83 -13.19 0.66
C ALA A 93 3.42 -11.72 0.47
N SER A 94 2.12 -11.42 0.54
CA SER A 94 1.62 -10.05 0.43
C SER A 94 2.11 -9.17 1.58
N ASN A 95 2.14 -9.69 2.81
CA ASN A 95 2.67 -8.95 3.96
C ASN A 95 4.19 -8.72 3.88
N GLN A 96 4.97 -9.64 3.26
CA GLN A 96 6.40 -9.42 3.04
C GLN A 96 6.68 -8.18 2.18
N PHE A 97 5.83 -7.86 1.20
CA PHE A 97 5.98 -6.62 0.43
C PHE A 97 5.74 -5.38 1.31
N ALA A 98 4.72 -5.43 2.18
CA ALA A 98 4.43 -4.34 3.11
C ALA A 98 5.58 -4.14 4.13
N PHE A 99 6.09 -5.22 4.73
CA PHE A 99 7.24 -5.17 5.62
C PHE A 99 8.50 -4.66 4.90
N GLY A 100 8.74 -5.16 3.68
CA GLY A 100 9.87 -4.73 2.87
C GLY A 100 9.90 -3.22 2.66
N PHE A 101 8.75 -2.60 2.40
CA PHE A 101 8.65 -1.15 2.23
C PHE A 101 8.78 -0.40 3.57
N GLU A 102 8.14 -0.89 4.64
CA GLU A 102 8.23 -0.32 5.99
C GLU A 102 9.68 -0.28 6.50
N ASP A 103 10.46 -1.32 6.18
CA ASP A 103 11.85 -1.50 6.61
C ASP A 103 12.87 -0.89 5.65
N LEU A 104 12.48 0.04 4.78
CA LEU A 104 13.45 0.77 3.94
C LEU A 104 14.39 1.58 4.84
N PRO A 105 15.71 1.60 4.55
CA PRO A 105 16.70 2.32 5.37
C PRO A 105 16.71 3.84 5.13
N VAL A 106 15.65 4.37 4.53
CA VAL A 106 15.45 5.79 4.24
C VAL A 106 14.02 6.21 4.55
N PRO A 107 13.79 7.47 4.92
CA PRO A 107 12.43 7.95 5.19
C PRO A 107 11.54 7.88 3.96
N SER A 108 10.25 7.60 4.21
CA SER A 108 9.22 7.60 3.18
C SER A 108 8.04 8.48 3.59
N VAL A 109 7.47 9.17 2.61
CA VAL A 109 6.27 10.01 2.76
C VAL A 109 5.23 9.57 1.75
N VAL A 110 4.00 9.38 2.20
CA VAL A 110 2.86 9.14 1.30
C VAL A 110 2.02 10.41 1.19
N ALA A 111 1.74 10.85 -0.04
CA ALA A 111 0.83 11.94 -0.35
C ALA A 111 -0.54 11.40 -0.79
N ILE A 112 -1.50 11.39 0.12
CA ILE A 112 -2.85 10.84 -0.09
C ILE A 112 -3.72 11.92 -0.72
N ASN A 113 -3.99 11.81 -2.02
CA ASN A 113 -4.73 12.82 -2.79
C ASN A 113 -6.25 12.57 -2.86
N GLY A 114 -6.72 11.37 -2.49
CA GLY A 114 -8.12 10.98 -2.58
C GLY A 114 -8.41 9.75 -1.72
N TYR A 115 -9.28 8.87 -2.17
CA TYR A 115 -9.63 7.66 -1.42
C TYR A 115 -8.42 6.72 -1.24
N ALA A 116 -8.13 6.38 0.04
CA ALA A 116 -7.22 5.30 0.41
C ALA A 116 -7.97 4.33 1.33
N LEU A 117 -8.48 3.23 0.76
CA LEU A 117 -9.40 2.32 1.45
C LEU A 117 -8.78 0.92 1.58
N GLY A 118 -9.08 0.24 2.70
CA GLY A 118 -8.63 -1.12 2.94
C GLY A 118 -7.13 -1.28 2.74
N GLY A 119 -6.71 -2.24 1.93
CA GLY A 119 -5.30 -2.43 1.58
C GLY A 119 -4.60 -1.16 1.07
N GLY A 120 -5.34 -0.22 0.47
CA GLY A 120 -4.80 1.07 0.06
C GLY A 120 -4.40 1.94 1.25
N LEU A 121 -5.22 1.99 2.31
CA LEU A 121 -4.81 2.61 3.57
C LEU A 121 -3.66 1.83 4.21
N GLU A 122 -3.70 0.50 4.20
CA GLU A 122 -2.65 -0.34 4.78
C GLU A 122 -1.27 -0.05 4.16
N VAL A 123 -1.20 0.16 2.84
CA VAL A 123 0.02 0.60 2.15
C VAL A 123 0.48 1.97 2.67
N THR A 124 -0.43 2.92 2.90
CA THR A 124 -0.02 4.24 3.44
C THR A 124 0.55 4.14 4.86
N LEU A 125 0.07 3.16 5.63
CA LEU A 125 0.52 2.95 7.01
C LEU A 125 1.94 2.37 7.10
N THR A 126 2.50 1.82 6.01
CA THR A 126 3.89 1.34 5.98
C THR A 126 4.91 2.46 5.84
N ALA A 127 4.50 3.65 5.41
CA ALA A 127 5.41 4.77 5.25
C ALA A 127 5.76 5.43 6.60
N SER A 128 6.91 6.09 6.67
CA SER A 128 7.34 6.85 7.84
C SER A 128 6.38 8.00 8.16
N HIS A 129 5.92 8.71 7.12
CA HIS A 129 5.03 9.87 7.25
C HIS A 129 3.89 9.83 6.22
N ARG A 130 2.80 10.50 6.53
CA ARG A 130 1.59 10.66 5.69
C ARG A 130 1.19 12.12 5.65
N VAL A 131 0.93 12.60 4.45
CA VAL A 131 0.29 13.90 4.19
C VAL A 131 -0.96 13.60 3.39
N MET A 132 -2.07 14.23 3.71
CA MET A 132 -3.31 14.00 2.96
C MET A 132 -3.98 15.30 2.58
N SER A 133 -4.61 15.29 1.41
CA SER A 133 -5.48 16.38 0.96
C SER A 133 -6.69 16.51 1.90
N THR A 134 -7.21 17.70 2.06
CA THR A 134 -8.44 17.96 2.83
C THR A 134 -9.67 17.27 2.25
N ALA A 135 -9.62 16.89 0.96
CA ALA A 135 -10.68 16.12 0.29
C ALA A 135 -10.44 14.60 0.33
N ALA A 136 -9.29 14.14 0.84
CA ALA A 136 -8.99 12.72 0.91
C ALA A 136 -9.81 12.04 2.01
N LEU A 137 -10.18 10.78 1.74
CA LEU A 137 -10.91 9.92 2.68
C LEU A 137 -10.13 8.62 2.84
N VAL A 138 -9.94 8.21 4.08
CA VAL A 138 -9.24 6.95 4.42
C VAL A 138 -10.14 6.06 5.25
N GLY A 139 -9.99 4.74 5.13
CA GLY A 139 -10.81 3.82 5.89
C GLY A 139 -10.45 2.35 5.72
N VAL A 140 -11.01 1.51 6.58
CA VAL A 140 -10.85 0.04 6.62
C VAL A 140 -12.22 -0.66 6.53
N PRO A 141 -12.87 -0.64 5.36
CA PRO A 141 -14.24 -1.14 5.19
C PRO A 141 -14.36 -2.66 5.12
N GLU A 142 -13.30 -3.42 5.33
CA GLU A 142 -13.20 -4.85 5.11
C GLU A 142 -14.29 -5.65 5.83
N VAL A 143 -14.67 -5.25 7.04
CA VAL A 143 -15.69 -5.96 7.83
C VAL A 143 -17.06 -5.96 7.14
N LYS A 144 -17.35 -4.95 6.29
CA LYS A 144 -18.58 -4.89 5.49
C LYS A 144 -18.64 -5.98 4.40
N LEU A 145 -17.49 -6.60 4.12
CA LEU A 145 -17.35 -7.73 3.19
C LEU A 145 -17.13 -9.06 3.91
N GLY A 146 -17.26 -9.09 5.25
CA GLY A 146 -16.95 -10.26 6.06
C GLY A 146 -15.47 -10.57 6.19
N LEU A 147 -14.61 -9.56 5.99
CA LEU A 147 -13.14 -9.65 6.03
C LEU A 147 -12.59 -8.78 7.16
N PHE A 148 -11.26 -8.73 7.26
CA PHE A 148 -10.52 -7.79 8.11
C PHE A 148 -9.28 -7.28 7.35
N PRO A 149 -8.65 -6.17 7.77
CA PRO A 149 -7.45 -5.64 7.13
C PRO A 149 -6.31 -6.66 7.13
N GLY A 150 -5.88 -7.10 5.96
CA GLY A 150 -4.99 -8.25 5.76
C GLY A 150 -3.52 -7.91 5.50
N LEU A 151 -3.17 -6.64 5.28
CA LEU A 151 -1.79 -6.19 5.04
C LEU A 151 -1.15 -5.53 6.28
N GLY A 152 -1.59 -5.91 7.48
CA GLY A 152 -1.07 -5.42 8.76
C GLY A 152 -1.71 -4.13 9.27
N GLY A 153 -2.84 -3.71 8.67
CA GLY A 153 -3.59 -2.52 9.08
C GLY A 153 -4.06 -2.57 10.52
N THR A 154 -4.47 -3.74 11.00
CA THR A 154 -4.88 -3.92 12.41
C THR A 154 -3.78 -3.53 13.40
N VAL A 155 -2.52 -3.76 13.07
CA VAL A 155 -1.36 -3.44 13.91
C VAL A 155 -0.92 -1.99 13.69
N ARG A 156 -0.72 -1.59 12.43
CA ARG A 156 -0.19 -0.26 12.09
C ARG A 156 -1.17 0.86 12.42
N LEU A 157 -2.47 0.65 12.19
CA LEU A 157 -3.49 1.64 12.54
C LEU A 157 -3.51 1.89 14.06
N ALA A 158 -3.37 0.83 14.87
CA ALA A 158 -3.29 0.98 16.32
C ALA A 158 -2.05 1.76 16.78
N ARG A 159 -0.93 1.63 16.07
CA ARG A 159 0.30 2.40 16.36
C ARG A 159 0.17 3.88 15.97
N VAL A 160 -0.58 4.18 14.91
CA VAL A 160 -0.71 5.55 14.37
C VAL A 160 -1.85 6.32 15.05
N ALA A 161 -3.02 5.70 15.21
CA ALA A 161 -4.25 6.35 15.70
C ALA A 161 -4.62 5.98 17.14
N GLY A 162 -3.88 5.06 17.74
CA GLY A 162 -4.20 4.49 19.06
C GLY A 162 -5.17 3.30 18.98
N PRO A 163 -5.17 2.42 20.00
CA PRO A 163 -5.90 1.17 19.96
C PRO A 163 -7.43 1.36 19.92
N GLN A 164 -7.98 2.36 20.64
CA GLN A 164 -9.42 2.62 20.66
C GLN A 164 -9.94 3.00 19.26
N ALA A 165 -9.25 3.91 18.58
CA ALA A 165 -9.62 4.33 17.22
C ALA A 165 -9.48 3.16 16.24
N ALA A 166 -8.40 2.38 16.34
CA ALA A 166 -8.17 1.23 15.47
C ALA A 166 -9.29 0.17 15.63
N ILE A 167 -9.68 -0.16 16.86
CA ILE A 167 -10.77 -1.11 17.13
C ILE A 167 -12.08 -0.57 16.55
N ALA A 168 -12.41 0.71 16.79
CA ALA A 168 -13.64 1.32 16.29
C ALA A 168 -13.68 1.30 14.74
N TRP A 169 -12.59 1.63 14.08
CA TRP A 169 -12.51 1.65 12.62
C TRP A 169 -12.60 0.24 12.04
N VAL A 170 -11.82 -0.71 12.54
CA VAL A 170 -11.80 -2.08 12.02
C VAL A 170 -13.12 -2.79 12.26
N ALA A 171 -13.69 -2.69 13.47
CA ALA A 171 -14.96 -3.34 13.79
C ALA A 171 -16.17 -2.64 13.15
N GLY A 172 -16.11 -1.32 12.96
CA GLY A 172 -17.18 -0.53 12.34
C GLY A 172 -17.11 -0.41 10.84
N GLY A 173 -15.99 -0.80 10.23
CA GLY A 173 -15.75 -0.62 8.78
C GLY A 173 -15.71 0.85 8.37
N GLN A 174 -15.08 1.68 9.16
CA GLN A 174 -14.96 3.13 8.94
C GLN A 174 -13.78 3.44 8.03
#